data_c625ef23da8d3507647abbb6032f7145
#
_entry.id   c625ef23da8d3507647abbb6032f7145
#
_cell.length_a   1.000
_cell.length_b   1.000
_cell.length_c   1.000
_cell.angle_alpha   90.00
_cell.angle_beta   90.00
_cell.angle_gamma   90.00
#
_symmetry.space_group_name_H-M   'P 1'
#
loop_
_entity.id
_entity.type
_entity.pdbx_description
1 polymer ?
#
loop_
_entity_poly.entity_id
_entity_poly.type
_entity_poly.pdbx_seq_one_letter_code
_entity_poly.pdbx_strand_id
1 'polypeptide(L)'
;MYESEDILNKLNINGIPKSKQRRYASVYADYLIKSKQSKEAIPYLITAIKAEKNRKQRTRMKYLLGQLYAGEGLDGLAYKAFGQVISANPPYEMEFAARIRQTEVFPGGNATKVIRRLQSMARSEKNVDYLDQVYYAIGNVYMSQQDTIRAIESYESAIEKSKRNGLDKAICQLRLGDIYFKQRAYEKAQPCFLG
;
A
#
# COMPACT_ATOMS: atom_id res chain seq x y z
N MET A 1 -16.70 8.64 -22.46
CA MET A 1 -16.09 7.42 -21.88
C MET A 1 -16.18 6.25 -22.86
N TYR A 2 -17.32 5.99 -23.51
CA TYR A 2 -17.49 4.90 -24.50
C TYR A 2 -16.64 5.03 -25.78
N GLU A 3 -16.42 6.22 -26.30
CA GLU A 3 -15.57 6.44 -27.49
C GLU A 3 -14.08 6.10 -27.24
N SER A 4 -13.60 6.37 -26.03
CA SER A 4 -12.19 6.06 -25.66
C SER A 4 -11.96 4.55 -25.55
N GLU A 5 -12.96 3.82 -25.07
CA GLU A 5 -12.94 2.36 -24.94
C GLU A 5 -12.88 1.68 -26.30
N ASP A 6 -13.72 2.12 -27.22
CA ASP A 6 -13.82 1.59 -28.59
C ASP A 6 -12.51 1.81 -29.38
N ILE A 7 -11.86 2.97 -29.18
CA ILE A 7 -10.57 3.29 -29.81
C ILE A 7 -9.45 2.44 -29.20
N LEU A 8 -9.41 2.29 -27.87
CA LEU A 8 -8.37 1.53 -27.18
C LEU A 8 -8.49 0.03 -27.47
N ASN A 9 -9.70 -0.52 -27.53
CA ASN A 9 -9.95 -1.92 -27.85
C ASN A 9 -9.64 -2.27 -29.32
N LYS A 10 -9.78 -1.32 -30.25
CA LYS A 10 -9.41 -1.49 -31.66
C LYS A 10 -7.88 -1.45 -31.86
N LEU A 11 -7.12 -0.90 -30.91
CA LEU A 11 -5.66 -0.83 -30.99
C LEU A 11 -5.04 -2.14 -30.45
N ASN A 12 -4.76 -3.08 -31.35
CA ASN A 12 -3.97 -4.26 -30.99
C ASN A 12 -2.52 -3.85 -30.67
N ILE A 13 -2.07 -4.14 -29.44
CA ILE A 13 -0.73 -3.80 -28.95
C ILE A 13 0.39 -4.32 -29.88
N ASN A 14 0.16 -5.47 -30.54
CA ASN A 14 1.11 -6.10 -31.45
C ASN A 14 1.25 -5.34 -32.78
N GLY A 15 0.27 -4.50 -33.15
CA GLY A 15 0.32 -3.62 -34.33
C GLY A 15 0.92 -2.24 -34.05
N ILE A 16 1.22 -1.92 -32.79
CA ILE A 16 1.74 -0.61 -32.41
C ILE A 16 3.27 -0.61 -32.51
N PRO A 17 3.88 0.36 -33.22
CA PRO A 17 5.33 0.51 -33.28
C PRO A 17 5.95 0.55 -31.87
N LYS A 18 7.08 -0.12 -31.67
CA LYS A 18 7.77 -0.22 -30.36
C LYS A 18 7.98 1.15 -29.70
N SER A 19 8.24 2.19 -30.47
CA SER A 19 8.40 3.56 -29.99
C SER A 19 7.13 4.16 -29.35
N LYS A 20 5.94 3.70 -29.75
CA LYS A 20 4.64 4.16 -29.25
C LYS A 20 4.03 3.21 -28.21
N GLN A 21 4.52 1.98 -28.11
CA GLN A 21 4.00 0.97 -27.15
C GLN A 21 4.03 1.45 -25.70
N ARG A 22 5.06 2.21 -25.31
CA ARG A 22 5.15 2.80 -23.98
C ARG A 22 3.96 3.72 -23.67
N ARG A 23 3.67 4.64 -24.60
CA ARG A 23 2.58 5.59 -24.41
C ARG A 23 1.23 4.89 -24.39
N TYR A 24 1.04 3.95 -25.29
CA TYR A 24 -0.16 3.10 -25.31
C TYR A 24 -0.33 2.35 -23.99
N ALA A 25 0.69 1.61 -23.53
CA ALA A 25 0.63 0.84 -22.29
C ALA A 25 0.31 1.72 -21.06
N SER A 26 0.88 2.94 -20.99
CA SER A 26 0.58 3.87 -19.90
C SER A 26 -0.87 4.36 -19.92
N VAL A 27 -1.37 4.73 -21.11
CA VAL A 27 -2.75 5.24 -21.26
C VAL A 27 -3.77 4.13 -21.02
N TYR A 28 -3.50 2.92 -21.55
CA TYR A 28 -4.39 1.80 -21.39
C TYR A 28 -4.44 1.29 -19.94
N ALA A 29 -3.29 1.26 -19.25
CA ALA A 29 -3.27 0.96 -17.82
C ALA A 29 -4.08 1.96 -17.00
N ASP A 30 -3.95 3.28 -17.29
CA ASP A 30 -4.72 4.32 -16.61
C ASP A 30 -6.24 4.16 -16.86
N TYR A 31 -6.62 3.87 -18.11
CA TYR A 31 -8.01 3.58 -18.46
C TYR A 31 -8.57 2.39 -17.66
N LEU A 32 -7.85 1.26 -17.65
CA LEU A 32 -8.28 0.05 -16.95
C LEU A 32 -8.40 0.28 -15.43
N ILE A 33 -7.46 1.02 -14.83
CA ILE A 33 -7.53 1.39 -13.41
C ILE A 33 -8.78 2.24 -13.11
N LYS A 34 -9.05 3.25 -13.93
CA LYS A 34 -10.25 4.10 -13.78
C LYS A 34 -11.55 3.33 -13.99
N SER A 35 -11.53 2.29 -14.83
CA SER A 35 -12.64 1.36 -15.06
C SER A 35 -12.74 0.25 -14.00
N LYS A 36 -11.94 0.32 -12.91
CA LYS A 36 -11.88 -0.68 -11.83
C LYS A 36 -11.45 -2.10 -12.28
N GLN A 37 -10.76 -2.20 -13.42
CA GLN A 37 -10.21 -3.42 -13.99
C GLN A 37 -8.72 -3.54 -13.60
N SER A 38 -8.47 -3.61 -12.28
CA SER A 38 -7.11 -3.56 -11.72
C SER A 38 -6.23 -4.70 -12.17
N LYS A 39 -6.80 -5.89 -12.25
CA LYS A 39 -6.07 -7.11 -12.65
C LYS A 39 -5.56 -7.02 -14.08
N GLU A 40 -6.41 -6.54 -14.99
CA GLU A 40 -6.10 -6.35 -16.39
C GLU A 40 -5.10 -5.21 -16.62
N ALA A 41 -5.08 -4.22 -15.73
CA ALA A 41 -4.15 -3.09 -15.81
C ALA A 41 -2.68 -3.47 -15.53
N ILE A 42 -2.45 -4.50 -14.70
CA ILE A 42 -1.12 -4.92 -14.23
C ILE A 42 -0.12 -5.16 -15.38
N PRO A 43 -0.40 -5.99 -16.41
CA PRO A 43 0.55 -6.27 -17.47
C PRO A 43 0.91 -5.02 -18.30
N TYR A 44 -0.05 -4.13 -18.52
CA TYR A 44 0.19 -2.87 -19.21
C TYR A 44 1.05 -1.92 -18.38
N LEU A 45 0.79 -1.82 -17.09
CA LEU A 45 1.60 -1.01 -16.18
C LEU A 45 3.04 -1.53 -16.09
N ILE A 46 3.25 -2.85 -16.05
CA ILE A 46 4.58 -3.48 -16.09
C ILE A 46 5.32 -3.10 -17.38
N THR A 47 4.64 -3.15 -18.51
CA THR A 47 5.20 -2.77 -19.83
C THR A 47 5.58 -1.29 -19.84
N ALA A 48 4.72 -0.42 -19.30
CA ALA A 48 4.99 1.00 -19.17
C ALA A 48 6.21 1.28 -18.27
N ILE A 49 6.32 0.59 -17.13
CA ILE A 49 7.46 0.71 -16.18
C ILE A 49 8.79 0.32 -16.86
N LYS A 50 8.80 -0.79 -17.62
CA LYS A 50 10.00 -1.25 -18.33
C LYS A 50 10.49 -0.23 -19.36
N ALA A 51 9.57 0.45 -20.02
CA ALA A 51 9.86 1.41 -21.07
C ALA A 51 10.08 2.85 -20.57
N GLU A 52 9.74 3.14 -19.28
CA GLU A 52 9.87 4.48 -18.71
C GLU A 52 11.35 4.82 -18.40
N LYS A 53 11.85 5.90 -18.99
CA LYS A 53 13.22 6.39 -18.82
C LYS A 53 13.38 7.30 -17.61
N ASN A 54 12.34 8.07 -17.27
CA ASN A 54 12.37 8.97 -16.13
C ASN A 54 12.30 8.19 -14.83
N ARG A 55 13.39 8.23 -14.03
CA ARG A 55 13.50 7.50 -12.76
C ARG A 55 12.37 7.85 -11.77
N LYS A 56 12.03 9.13 -11.64
CA LYS A 56 10.97 9.58 -10.71
C LYS A 56 9.61 9.02 -11.13
N GLN A 57 9.29 9.11 -12.42
CA GLN A 57 8.03 8.59 -12.94
C GLN A 57 7.95 7.06 -12.83
N ARG A 58 9.04 6.38 -13.16
CA ARG A 58 9.13 4.91 -12.99
C ARG A 58 8.92 4.47 -11.54
N THR A 59 9.43 5.23 -10.56
CA THR A 59 9.23 4.94 -9.14
C THR A 59 7.77 5.13 -8.73
N ARG A 60 7.10 6.18 -9.21
CA ARG A 60 5.65 6.40 -8.99
C ARG A 60 4.82 5.26 -9.58
N MET A 61 5.14 4.83 -10.79
CA MET A 61 4.45 3.70 -11.43
C MET A 61 4.67 2.38 -10.67
N LYS A 62 5.86 2.15 -10.10
CA LYS A 62 6.11 0.99 -9.23
C LYS A 62 5.32 1.04 -7.93
N TYR A 63 5.13 2.23 -7.35
CA TYR A 63 4.28 2.40 -6.19
C TYR A 63 2.82 2.03 -6.51
N LEU A 64 2.30 2.53 -7.63
CA LEU A 64 0.97 2.18 -8.13
C LEU A 64 0.85 0.67 -8.39
N LEU A 65 1.87 0.04 -9.00
CA LEU A 65 1.90 -1.41 -9.21
C LEU A 65 1.83 -2.19 -7.89
N GLY A 66 2.52 -1.70 -6.85
CA GLY A 66 2.42 -2.27 -5.50
C GLY A 66 1.00 -2.20 -4.94
N GLN A 67 0.31 -1.08 -5.14
CA GLN A 67 -1.09 -0.90 -4.72
C GLN A 67 -2.04 -1.84 -5.48
N LEU A 68 -1.86 -2.00 -6.80
CA LEU A 68 -2.66 -2.93 -7.59
C LEU A 68 -2.44 -4.37 -7.14
N TYR A 69 -1.19 -4.79 -6.93
CA TYR A 69 -0.90 -6.12 -6.40
C TYR A 69 -1.54 -6.38 -5.03
N ALA A 70 -1.48 -5.39 -4.12
CA ALA A 70 -2.12 -5.50 -2.82
C ALA A 70 -3.64 -5.63 -2.92
N GLY A 71 -4.28 -4.84 -3.79
CA GLY A 71 -5.71 -4.89 -4.05
C GLY A 71 -6.19 -6.23 -4.63
N GLU A 72 -5.32 -6.93 -5.37
CA GLU A 72 -5.59 -8.25 -5.94
C GLU A 72 -5.15 -9.41 -5.01
N GLY A 73 -4.73 -9.13 -3.76
CA GLY A 73 -4.26 -10.15 -2.81
C GLY A 73 -2.92 -10.78 -3.18
N LEU A 74 -2.15 -10.17 -4.08
CA LEU A 74 -0.84 -10.65 -4.52
C LEU A 74 0.28 -10.08 -3.61
N ASP A 75 0.16 -10.32 -2.31
CA ASP A 75 0.95 -9.70 -1.24
C ASP A 75 2.46 -9.81 -1.44
N GLY A 76 2.96 -10.97 -1.86
CA GLY A 76 4.38 -11.17 -2.12
C GLY A 76 4.93 -10.29 -3.26
N LEU A 77 4.11 -10.02 -4.30
CA LEU A 77 4.46 -9.12 -5.40
C LEU A 77 4.36 -7.65 -4.96
N ALA A 78 3.32 -7.32 -4.20
CA ALA A 78 3.13 -6.00 -3.60
C ALA A 78 4.33 -5.63 -2.70
N TYR A 79 4.73 -6.54 -1.80
CA TYR A 79 5.88 -6.37 -0.92
C TYR A 79 7.16 -6.05 -1.69
N LYS A 80 7.43 -6.81 -2.78
CA LYS A 80 8.58 -6.58 -3.66
C LYS A 80 8.51 -5.24 -4.38
N ALA A 81 7.32 -4.87 -4.89
CA ALA A 81 7.12 -3.61 -5.60
C ALA A 81 7.37 -2.41 -4.68
N PHE A 82 6.80 -2.39 -3.46
CA PHE A 82 7.08 -1.35 -2.47
C PHE A 82 8.56 -1.32 -2.05
N GLY A 83 9.20 -2.49 -1.90
CA GLY A 83 10.63 -2.59 -1.63
C GLY A 83 11.48 -1.94 -2.73
N GLN A 84 11.11 -2.10 -4.00
CA GLN A 84 11.77 -1.43 -5.13
C GLN A 84 11.56 0.08 -5.12
N VAL A 85 10.42 0.59 -4.64
CA VAL A 85 10.19 2.03 -4.44
C VAL A 85 11.14 2.57 -3.40
N ILE A 86 11.21 1.93 -2.23
CA ILE A 86 12.09 2.32 -1.11
C ILE A 86 13.57 2.35 -1.56
N SER A 87 14.02 1.31 -2.28
CA SER A 87 15.39 1.21 -2.78
C SER A 87 15.73 2.21 -3.87
N ALA A 88 14.74 2.83 -4.50
CA ALA A 88 14.95 3.87 -5.49
C ALA A 88 15.27 5.24 -4.88
N ASN A 89 15.32 5.36 -3.55
CA ASN A 89 15.55 6.59 -2.81
C ASN A 89 14.65 7.75 -3.32
N PRO A 90 13.32 7.60 -3.19
CA PRO A 90 12.36 8.61 -3.62
C PRO A 90 12.31 9.79 -2.61
N PRO A 91 11.51 10.85 -2.87
CA PRO A 91 11.17 11.83 -1.84
C PRO A 91 10.62 11.16 -0.58
N TYR A 92 10.86 11.80 0.56
CA TYR A 92 10.60 11.23 1.89
C TYR A 92 9.15 10.73 2.06
N GLU A 93 8.17 11.49 1.63
CA GLU A 93 6.76 11.14 1.76
C GLU A 93 6.41 9.85 1.00
N MET A 94 7.02 9.66 -0.17
CA MET A 94 6.82 8.43 -0.95
C MET A 94 7.55 7.23 -0.33
N GLU A 95 8.75 7.45 0.21
CA GLU A 95 9.47 6.40 0.94
C GLU A 95 8.68 5.97 2.17
N PHE A 96 8.19 6.95 2.95
CA PHE A 96 7.37 6.72 4.13
C PHE A 96 6.11 5.93 3.77
N ALA A 97 5.32 6.41 2.82
CA ALA A 97 4.10 5.74 2.37
C ALA A 97 4.38 4.30 1.88
N ALA A 98 5.46 4.10 1.11
CA ALA A 98 5.83 2.76 0.64
C ALA A 98 6.20 1.82 1.79
N ARG A 99 6.84 2.31 2.86
CA ARG A 99 7.15 1.51 4.06
C ARG A 99 5.90 1.10 4.81
N ILE A 100 4.96 2.02 5.01
CA ILE A 100 3.68 1.72 5.67
C ILE A 100 2.92 0.66 4.87
N ARG A 101 2.72 0.89 3.55
CA ARG A 101 2.03 -0.07 2.68
C ARG A 101 2.72 -1.43 2.61
N GLN A 102 4.05 -1.46 2.69
CA GLN A 102 4.81 -2.71 2.71
C GLN A 102 4.50 -3.57 3.95
N THR A 103 4.14 -2.96 5.09
CA THR A 103 3.77 -3.69 6.30
C THR A 103 2.38 -4.32 6.22
N GLU A 104 1.46 -3.73 5.46
CA GLU A 104 0.11 -4.27 5.25
C GLU A 104 0.13 -5.60 4.50
N VAL A 105 1.13 -5.76 3.62
CA VAL A 105 1.34 -6.95 2.79
C VAL A 105 2.57 -7.75 3.22
N PHE A 106 2.97 -7.64 4.49
CA PHE A 106 4.18 -8.27 4.99
C PHE A 106 4.04 -9.81 5.01
N PRO A 107 4.80 -10.54 4.18
CA PRO A 107 4.63 -12.00 4.04
C PRO A 107 5.31 -12.80 5.18
N GLY A 108 5.76 -12.13 6.23
CA GLY A 108 6.61 -12.74 7.25
C GLY A 108 8.11 -12.55 6.99
N GLY A 109 8.95 -13.16 7.81
CA GLY A 109 10.42 -13.05 7.74
C GLY A 109 11.02 -12.33 8.94
N ASN A 110 12.03 -11.48 8.74
CA ASN A 110 12.69 -10.80 9.86
C ASN A 110 11.87 -9.62 10.40
N ALA A 111 10.78 -9.95 11.12
CA ALA A 111 9.88 -8.99 11.75
C ALA A 111 10.62 -8.05 12.70
N THR A 112 11.56 -8.56 13.49
CA THR A 112 12.36 -7.77 14.45
C THR A 112 13.10 -6.61 13.75
N LYS A 113 13.66 -6.87 12.58
CA LYS A 113 14.36 -5.82 11.79
C LYS A 113 13.37 -4.75 11.30
N VAL A 114 12.21 -5.17 10.84
CA VAL A 114 11.17 -4.24 10.35
C VAL A 114 10.65 -3.39 11.51
N ILE A 115 10.29 -4.00 12.63
CA ILE A 115 9.80 -3.31 13.84
C ILE A 115 10.84 -2.31 14.34
N ARG A 116 12.12 -2.71 14.48
CA ARG A 116 13.20 -1.81 14.92
C ARG A 116 13.33 -0.59 14.01
N ARG A 117 13.16 -0.76 12.71
CA ARG A 117 13.19 0.34 11.75
C ARG A 117 11.98 1.28 11.91
N LEU A 118 10.78 0.73 12.07
CA LEU A 118 9.57 1.52 12.34
C LEU A 118 9.69 2.27 13.67
N GLN A 119 10.21 1.64 14.72
CA GLN A 119 10.47 2.31 16.00
C GLN A 119 11.49 3.46 15.85
N SER A 120 12.53 3.28 15.01
CA SER A 120 13.44 4.39 14.68
C SER A 120 12.72 5.53 13.95
N MET A 121 11.77 5.21 13.07
CA MET A 121 10.93 6.23 12.43
C MET A 121 10.02 6.94 13.44
N ALA A 122 9.47 6.24 14.43
CA ALA A 122 8.66 6.85 15.50
C ALA A 122 9.43 7.87 16.35
N ARG A 123 10.75 7.68 16.50
CA ARG A 123 11.62 8.60 17.26
C ARG A 123 12.07 9.82 16.46
N SER A 124 11.82 9.86 15.18
CA SER A 124 12.23 10.96 14.33
C SER A 124 11.22 12.10 14.41
N GLU A 125 11.69 13.31 14.69
CA GLU A 125 10.88 14.53 14.75
C GLU A 125 10.09 14.78 13.46
N LYS A 126 10.61 14.33 12.32
CA LYS A 126 9.92 14.44 11.02
C LYS A 126 8.60 13.66 10.96
N ASN A 127 8.41 12.70 11.86
CA ASN A 127 7.26 11.80 11.87
C ASN A 127 6.26 12.08 13.00
N VAL A 128 6.43 13.17 13.73
CA VAL A 128 5.54 13.51 14.87
C VAL A 128 4.07 13.59 14.44
N ASP A 129 3.80 14.02 13.23
CA ASP A 129 2.44 14.12 12.68
C ASP A 129 1.93 12.83 12.00
N TYR A 130 2.77 11.77 11.97
CA TYR A 130 2.49 10.49 11.33
C TYR A 130 2.72 9.31 12.28
N LEU A 131 2.74 9.56 13.58
CA LEU A 131 2.99 8.51 14.58
C LEU A 131 1.90 7.44 14.56
N ASP A 132 0.66 7.82 14.30
CA ASP A 132 -0.46 6.91 14.10
C ASP A 132 -0.18 5.89 13.01
N GLN A 133 0.31 6.33 11.85
CA GLN A 133 0.67 5.44 10.75
C GLN A 133 1.87 4.53 11.08
N VAL A 134 2.84 5.03 11.82
CA VAL A 134 4.00 4.22 12.24
C VAL A 134 3.58 3.13 13.23
N TYR A 135 2.77 3.45 14.24
CA TYR A 135 2.28 2.46 15.19
C TYR A 135 1.29 1.48 14.56
N TYR A 136 0.44 1.95 13.63
CA TYR A 136 -0.36 1.07 12.78
C TYR A 136 0.50 0.04 12.03
N ALA A 137 1.58 0.49 11.41
CA ALA A 137 2.52 -0.39 10.70
C ALA A 137 3.19 -1.41 11.63
N ILE A 138 3.55 -1.01 12.86
CA ILE A 138 4.09 -1.93 13.88
C ILE A 138 3.05 -2.99 14.24
N GLY A 139 1.80 -2.59 14.46
CA GLY A 139 0.68 -3.50 14.71
C GLY A 139 0.49 -4.53 13.59
N ASN A 140 0.55 -4.11 12.32
CA ASN A 140 0.46 -5.01 11.17
C ASN A 140 1.58 -6.07 11.17
N VAL A 141 2.81 -5.68 11.51
CA VAL A 141 3.93 -6.63 11.57
C VAL A 141 3.73 -7.61 12.73
N TYR A 142 3.26 -7.18 13.90
CA TYR A 142 2.93 -8.10 15.00
C TYR A 142 1.78 -9.04 14.62
N MET A 143 0.74 -8.55 13.94
CA MET A 143 -0.34 -9.41 13.44
C MET A 143 0.18 -10.50 12.49
N SER A 144 1.10 -10.18 11.60
CA SER A 144 1.71 -11.18 10.70
C SER A 144 2.53 -12.24 11.44
N GLN A 145 2.97 -11.94 12.67
CA GLN A 145 3.66 -12.90 13.55
C GLN A 145 2.70 -13.61 14.53
N GLN A 146 1.39 -13.40 14.38
CA GLN A 146 0.36 -13.91 15.31
C GLN A 146 0.51 -13.40 16.76
N ASP A 147 1.28 -12.33 16.94
CA ASP A 147 1.44 -11.66 18.23
C ASP A 147 0.34 -10.62 18.42
N THR A 148 -0.85 -11.14 18.72
CA THR A 148 -2.07 -10.33 18.83
C THR A 148 -1.99 -9.34 19.99
N ILE A 149 -1.29 -9.68 21.07
CA ILE A 149 -1.18 -8.81 22.26
C ILE A 149 -0.43 -7.53 21.86
N ARG A 150 0.79 -7.66 21.31
CA ARG A 150 1.58 -6.50 20.91
C ARG A 150 0.97 -5.76 19.71
N ALA A 151 0.18 -6.44 18.89
CA ALA A 151 -0.57 -5.78 17.83
C ALA A 151 -1.65 -4.85 18.39
N ILE A 152 -2.42 -5.30 19.39
CA ILE A 152 -3.44 -4.49 20.10
C ILE A 152 -2.77 -3.24 20.69
N GLU A 153 -1.72 -3.41 21.51
CA GLU A 153 -0.98 -2.30 22.13
C GLU A 153 -0.49 -1.28 21.08
N SER A 154 -0.06 -1.76 19.92
CA SER A 154 0.42 -0.90 18.84
C SER A 154 -0.73 -0.13 18.18
N TYR A 155 -1.87 -0.76 17.93
CA TYR A 155 -3.05 -0.06 17.38
C TYR A 155 -3.66 0.93 18.37
N GLU A 156 -3.69 0.61 19.66
CA GLU A 156 -4.11 1.54 20.71
C GLU A 156 -3.18 2.76 20.77
N SER A 157 -1.86 2.53 20.70
CA SER A 157 -0.88 3.61 20.60
C SER A 157 -1.07 4.47 19.34
N ALA A 158 -1.45 3.84 18.20
CA ALA A 158 -1.75 4.58 16.99
C ALA A 158 -2.97 5.51 17.15
N ILE A 159 -4.03 5.02 17.80
CA ILE A 159 -5.23 5.81 18.07
C ILE A 159 -4.93 6.96 19.03
N GLU A 160 -4.19 6.70 20.12
CA GLU A 160 -3.80 7.72 21.12
C GLU A 160 -2.95 8.83 20.50
N LYS A 161 -2.00 8.47 19.61
CA LYS A 161 -1.06 9.40 19.01
C LYS A 161 -1.59 10.08 17.75
N SER A 162 -2.77 9.71 17.29
CA SER A 162 -3.38 10.34 16.14
C SER A 162 -3.81 11.76 16.45
N LYS A 163 -3.18 12.71 15.80
CA LYS A 163 -3.51 14.14 15.92
C LYS A 163 -4.72 14.53 15.07
N ARG A 164 -5.09 13.71 14.10
CA ARG A 164 -6.19 13.94 13.18
C ARG A 164 -7.23 12.85 13.39
N ASN A 165 -8.47 13.23 13.63
CA ASN A 165 -9.61 12.29 13.59
C ASN A 165 -9.88 11.93 12.12
N GLY A 166 -8.94 11.24 11.52
CA GLY A 166 -8.94 10.92 10.11
C GLY A 166 -9.02 9.41 9.82
N LEU A 167 -8.86 9.08 8.56
CA LEU A 167 -8.95 7.71 8.05
C LEU A 167 -8.01 6.73 8.77
N ASP A 168 -6.81 7.16 9.11
CA ASP A 168 -5.79 6.30 9.74
C ASP A 168 -6.23 5.84 11.15
N LYS A 169 -6.85 6.75 11.93
CA LYS A 169 -7.45 6.40 13.24
C LYS A 169 -8.59 5.42 13.09
N ALA A 170 -9.51 5.68 12.15
CA ALA A 170 -10.64 4.79 11.88
C ALA A 170 -10.18 3.38 11.43
N ILE A 171 -9.13 3.29 10.63
CA ILE A 171 -8.55 2.00 10.23
C ILE A 171 -8.02 1.24 11.47
N CYS A 172 -7.34 1.92 12.40
CA CYS A 172 -6.86 1.29 13.63
C CYS A 172 -8.03 0.79 14.50
N GLN A 173 -9.08 1.59 14.63
CA GLN A 173 -10.30 1.20 15.37
C GLN A 173 -10.95 -0.03 14.73
N LEU A 174 -11.12 -0.06 13.41
CA LEU A 174 -11.63 -1.22 12.69
C LEU A 174 -10.78 -2.48 12.93
N ARG A 175 -9.45 -2.35 12.88
CA ARG A 175 -8.53 -3.48 13.16
C ARG A 175 -8.68 -4.02 14.56
N LEU A 176 -8.79 -3.14 15.57
CA LEU A 176 -9.05 -3.54 16.95
C LEU A 176 -10.42 -4.20 17.10
N GLY A 177 -11.46 -3.62 16.52
CA GLY A 177 -12.80 -4.20 16.50
C GLY A 177 -12.81 -5.62 15.94
N ASP A 178 -12.16 -5.84 14.81
CA ASP A 178 -12.02 -7.16 14.18
C ASP A 178 -11.30 -8.16 15.10
N ILE A 179 -10.23 -7.72 15.78
CA ILE A 179 -9.48 -8.58 16.70
C ILE A 179 -10.36 -8.97 17.88
N TYR A 180 -10.98 -8.00 18.54
CA TYR A 180 -11.84 -8.25 19.70
C TYR A 180 -13.07 -9.08 19.33
N PHE A 181 -13.65 -8.85 18.16
CA PHE A 181 -14.76 -9.64 17.66
C PHE A 181 -14.38 -11.12 17.48
N LYS A 182 -13.21 -11.39 16.86
CA LYS A 182 -12.67 -12.75 16.71
C LYS A 182 -12.37 -13.43 18.05
N GLN A 183 -11.99 -12.65 19.08
CA GLN A 183 -11.78 -13.12 20.44
C GLN A 183 -13.08 -13.26 21.25
N ARG A 184 -14.24 -12.96 20.62
CA ARG A 184 -15.57 -12.92 21.28
C ARG A 184 -15.67 -11.89 22.41
N ALA A 185 -14.78 -10.91 22.45
CA ALA A 185 -14.79 -9.80 23.40
C ALA A 185 -15.69 -8.67 22.86
N TYR A 186 -16.98 -8.94 22.72
CA TYR A 186 -17.94 -8.07 22.04
C TYR A 186 -18.07 -6.69 22.69
N GLU A 187 -17.98 -6.61 24.02
CA GLU A 187 -18.02 -5.34 24.78
C GLU A 187 -16.86 -4.41 24.39
N LYS A 188 -15.68 -4.97 24.03
CA LYS A 188 -14.54 -4.21 23.57
C LYS A 188 -14.61 -3.92 22.06
N ALA A 189 -15.21 -4.81 21.28
CA ALA A 189 -15.35 -4.65 19.84
C ALA A 189 -16.34 -3.54 19.48
N GLN A 190 -17.47 -3.45 20.20
CA GLN A 190 -18.54 -2.50 19.90
C GLN A 190 -18.06 -1.04 19.84
N PRO A 191 -17.34 -0.49 20.83
CA PRO A 191 -16.87 0.90 20.77
C PRO A 191 -15.88 1.14 19.65
N CYS A 192 -15.12 0.12 19.23
CA CYS A 192 -14.19 0.24 18.10
C CYS A 192 -14.91 0.42 16.76
N PHE A 193 -16.12 -0.10 16.60
CA PHE A 193 -16.90 0.06 15.38
C PHE A 193 -17.79 1.31 15.37
N LEU A 194 -18.07 1.88 16.54
CA LEU A 194 -18.91 3.07 16.68
C LEU A 194 -18.09 4.37 16.64
N GLY A 195 -16.77 4.29 16.89
CA GLY A 195 -15.74 5.27 16.86
C GLY A 195 -15.50 6.33 16.85
#